data_7b4f1d05bd6be8a3ce54e13b7de09556
#
_entry.id   7b4f1d05bd6be8a3ce54e13b7de09556
#
_cell.length_a   1.000
_cell.length_b   1.000
_cell.length_c   1.000
_cell.angle_alpha   90.00
_cell.angle_beta   90.00
_cell.angle_gamma   90.00
#
_symmetry.space_group_name_H-M   'P 1'
#
loop_
_entity.id
_entity.type
_entity.pdbx_description
1 polymer ?
#
loop_
_entity_poly.entity_id
_entity_poly.type
_entity_poly.pdbx_seq_one_letter_code
_entity_poly.pdbx_strand_id
1 'polypeptide(L)'
;MDKIFLHGMKADTLIGVYDWERQHKQTLILDLDVVLPENSHQDDNIEHTIHYGEMCQLIRQELADCDFKMLESLAEFVAQLVFEHYPTPQLRLRVSKAGVLPDVREVGIEIERYRA
;
A
#
# COMPACT_ATOMS: atom_id res chain seq x y z
N MET A 1 -20.68 -1.23 3.58
CA MET A 1 -19.56 -1.78 2.81
C MET A 1 -18.57 -2.43 3.75
N ASP A 2 -18.19 -3.64 3.44
CA ASP A 2 -17.19 -4.34 4.22
C ASP A 2 -15.80 -4.04 3.67
N LYS A 3 -14.81 -4.04 4.56
CA LYS A 3 -13.43 -3.73 4.20
C LYS A 3 -12.48 -4.77 4.78
N ILE A 4 -11.44 -5.08 4.02
CA ILE A 4 -10.25 -5.71 4.58
C ILE A 4 -9.25 -4.60 4.85
N PHE A 5 -8.55 -4.67 5.97
CA PHE A 5 -7.47 -3.72 6.22
C PHE A 5 -6.17 -4.45 6.56
N LEU A 6 -5.08 -3.92 6.03
CA LEU A 6 -3.73 -4.35 6.32
C LEU A 6 -3.00 -3.13 6.88
N HIS A 7 -2.80 -3.10 8.18
CA HIS A 7 -2.17 -1.97 8.85
C HIS A 7 -0.80 -2.37 9.39
N GLY A 8 0.14 -1.45 9.30
CA GLY A 8 1.50 -1.71 9.79
C GLY A 8 2.32 -2.61 8.87
N MET A 9 1.94 -2.72 7.60
CA MET A 9 2.71 -3.50 6.64
C MET A 9 4.05 -2.81 6.38
N LYS A 10 5.15 -3.53 6.58
CA LYS A 10 6.48 -3.00 6.30
C LYS A 10 6.92 -3.41 4.91
N ALA A 11 7.46 -2.46 4.17
CA ALA A 11 7.99 -2.71 2.85
C ALA A 11 9.29 -1.94 2.67
N ASP A 12 10.32 -2.63 2.20
CA ASP A 12 11.61 -2.02 1.95
C ASP A 12 11.68 -1.61 0.48
N THR A 13 12.02 -0.34 0.24
CA THR A 13 12.06 0.20 -1.11
C THR A 13 13.03 1.37 -1.17
N LEU A 14 13.56 1.63 -2.36
CA LEU A 14 14.38 2.81 -2.59
C LEU A 14 13.45 3.99 -2.82
N ILE A 15 13.52 4.99 -1.96
CA ILE A 15 12.58 6.12 -1.97
C ILE A 15 13.27 7.36 -1.43
N GLY A 16 13.04 8.49 -2.08
CA GLY A 16 13.53 9.78 -1.63
C GLY A 16 14.16 10.61 -2.73
N VAL A 17 14.22 11.92 -2.48
CA VAL A 17 14.75 12.90 -3.43
C VAL A 17 16.24 13.16 -3.22
N TYR A 18 16.71 13.08 -1.98
CA TYR A 18 18.08 13.42 -1.62
C TYR A 18 19.04 12.29 -1.97
N ASP A 19 20.28 12.65 -2.32
CA ASP A 19 21.29 11.66 -2.70
C ASP A 19 21.50 10.59 -1.64
N TRP A 20 21.52 10.97 -0.36
CA TRP A 20 21.71 9.99 0.72
C TRP A 20 20.56 9.00 0.82
N GLU A 21 19.36 9.40 0.40
CA GLU A 21 18.20 8.50 0.38
C GLU A 21 18.29 7.49 -0.76
N ARG A 22 19.08 7.77 -1.79
CA ARG A 22 19.25 6.89 -2.95
C ARG A 22 20.31 5.80 -2.73
N GLN A 23 21.00 5.81 -1.60
CA GLN A 23 22.07 4.86 -1.33
C GLN A 23 21.57 3.53 -0.76
N HIS A 24 20.48 3.53 -0.02
CA HIS A 24 19.95 2.35 0.64
C HIS A 24 18.44 2.35 0.63
N LYS A 25 17.86 1.16 0.62
CA LYS A 25 16.42 1.01 0.80
C LYS A 25 16.01 1.50 2.18
N GLN A 26 14.82 2.07 2.25
CA GLN A 26 14.19 2.48 3.50
C GLN A 26 12.97 1.59 3.76
N THR A 27 12.62 1.41 5.02
CA THR A 27 11.42 0.69 5.40
C THR A 27 10.26 1.68 5.51
N LEU A 28 9.24 1.46 4.72
CA LEU A 28 7.99 2.21 4.79
C LEU A 28 6.95 1.41 5.55
N ILE A 29 6.03 2.11 6.19
CA ILE A 29 4.86 1.50 6.82
C ILE A 29 3.65 1.84 5.95
N LEU A 30 2.93 0.81 5.54
CA LEU A 30 1.72 0.97 4.73
C LEU A 30 0.50 0.53 5.54
N ASP A 31 -0.52 1.37 5.52
CA ASP A 31 -1.84 1.02 6.04
C ASP A 31 -2.80 1.06 4.87
N LEU A 32 -3.39 -0.07 4.55
CA LEU A 32 -4.25 -0.23 3.38
C LEU A 32 -5.62 -0.73 3.80
N ASP A 33 -6.65 -0.01 3.39
CA ASP A 33 -8.04 -0.41 3.57
C ASP A 33 -8.62 -0.64 2.18
N VAL A 34 -9.14 -1.83 1.90
CA VAL A 34 -9.78 -2.14 0.62
C VAL A 34 -11.21 -2.57 0.85
N VAL A 35 -12.10 -2.02 0.05
CA VAL A 35 -13.53 -2.37 0.10
C VAL A 35 -13.69 -3.73 -0.58
N LEU A 36 -14.42 -4.62 0.07
CA LEU A 36 -14.69 -5.95 -0.49
C LEU A 36 -15.77 -5.89 -1.56
N PRO A 37 -15.73 -6.81 -2.54
CA PRO A 37 -16.84 -6.98 -3.46
C PRO A 37 -18.12 -7.33 -2.71
N GLU A 38 -19.27 -6.97 -3.25
CA GLU A 38 -20.55 -7.33 -2.67
C GLU A 38 -20.67 -8.86 -2.55
N ASN A 39 -21.19 -9.31 -1.42
CA ASN A 39 -21.45 -10.73 -1.16
C ASN A 39 -20.19 -11.60 -1.19
N SER A 40 -19.03 -11.01 -0.91
CA SER A 40 -17.75 -11.72 -0.97
C SER A 40 -17.66 -12.89 0.03
N HIS A 41 -18.43 -12.85 1.11
CA HIS A 41 -18.42 -13.88 2.16
C HIS A 41 -19.59 -14.85 2.07
N GLN A 42 -20.46 -14.71 1.08
CA GLN A 42 -21.78 -15.38 1.06
C GLN A 42 -21.68 -16.91 1.13
N ASP A 43 -20.67 -17.50 0.52
CA ASP A 43 -20.48 -18.95 0.53
C ASP A 43 -19.21 -19.39 1.26
N ASP A 44 -18.60 -18.47 2.01
CA ASP A 44 -17.38 -18.72 2.80
C ASP A 44 -16.26 -19.34 1.95
N ASN A 45 -16.10 -18.85 0.73
CA ASN A 45 -15.11 -19.34 -0.22
C ASN A 45 -14.10 -18.24 -0.54
N ILE A 46 -12.81 -18.53 -0.28
CA ILE A 46 -11.72 -17.59 -0.51
C ILE A 46 -11.63 -17.12 -1.97
N GLU A 47 -12.09 -17.93 -2.91
CA GLU A 47 -12.08 -17.59 -4.33
C GLU A 47 -13.02 -16.43 -4.66
N HIS A 48 -13.98 -16.12 -3.79
CA HIS A 48 -14.98 -15.09 -4.01
C HIS A 48 -14.69 -13.80 -3.22
N THR A 49 -13.51 -13.70 -2.63
CA THR A 49 -13.11 -12.51 -1.88
C THR A 49 -11.68 -12.10 -2.26
N ILE A 50 -11.05 -11.29 -1.43
CA ILE A 50 -9.69 -10.82 -1.66
C ILE A 50 -8.71 -11.60 -0.79
N HIS A 51 -7.69 -12.18 -1.40
CA HIS A 51 -6.61 -12.86 -0.71
C HIS A 51 -5.63 -11.82 -0.14
N TYR A 52 -5.84 -11.41 1.10
CA TYR A 52 -5.03 -10.33 1.69
C TYR A 52 -3.56 -10.71 1.87
N GLY A 53 -3.26 -11.98 2.15
CA GLY A 53 -1.87 -12.42 2.27
C GLY A 53 -1.12 -12.33 0.94
N GLU A 54 -1.79 -12.72 -0.14
CA GLU A 54 -1.25 -12.60 -1.49
C GLU A 54 -1.05 -11.13 -1.88
N MET A 55 -2.03 -10.29 -1.55
CA MET A 55 -1.96 -8.85 -1.82
C MET A 55 -0.77 -8.22 -1.10
N CYS A 56 -0.58 -8.54 0.17
CA CYS A 56 0.55 -8.05 0.96
C CYS A 56 1.88 -8.44 0.31
N GLN A 57 2.00 -9.70 -0.09
CA GLN A 57 3.22 -10.22 -0.70
C GLN A 57 3.49 -9.54 -2.05
N LEU A 58 2.46 -9.38 -2.87
CA LEU A 58 2.58 -8.72 -4.16
C LEU A 58 3.08 -7.27 -4.00
N ILE A 59 2.48 -6.53 -3.09
CA ILE A 59 2.87 -5.13 -2.85
C ILE A 59 4.33 -5.07 -2.40
N ARG A 60 4.72 -5.90 -1.45
CA ARG A 60 6.09 -5.89 -0.93
C ARG A 60 7.12 -6.29 -1.99
N GLN A 61 6.81 -7.28 -2.82
CA GLN A 61 7.68 -7.71 -3.90
C GLN A 61 7.88 -6.63 -4.95
N GLU A 62 6.79 -5.97 -5.34
CA GLU A 62 6.87 -4.91 -6.34
C GLU A 62 7.61 -3.70 -5.81
N LEU A 63 7.37 -3.31 -4.57
CA LEU A 63 8.06 -2.17 -3.98
C LEU A 63 9.54 -2.43 -3.79
N ALA A 64 9.96 -3.67 -3.60
CA ALA A 64 11.39 -4.01 -3.48
C ALA A 64 12.18 -3.63 -4.73
N ASP A 65 11.53 -3.59 -5.89
CA ASP A 65 12.16 -3.27 -7.17
C ASP A 65 11.90 -1.83 -7.62
N CYS A 66 11.23 -1.03 -6.80
CA CYS A 66 10.90 0.36 -7.14
C CYS A 66 11.98 1.32 -6.66
N ASP A 67 12.02 2.49 -7.31
CA ASP A 67 12.97 3.55 -6.99
C ASP A 67 12.34 4.93 -7.10
N PHE A 68 11.12 5.07 -6.61
CA PHE A 68 10.40 6.34 -6.64
C PHE A 68 11.12 7.41 -5.82
N LYS A 69 10.97 8.67 -6.24
CA LYS A 69 11.51 9.80 -5.48
C LYS A 69 10.51 10.31 -4.45
N MET A 70 9.22 10.25 -4.78
CA MET A 70 8.16 10.85 -3.96
C MET A 70 7.18 9.80 -3.45
N LEU A 71 6.74 9.97 -2.22
CA LEU A 71 5.73 9.08 -1.63
C LEU A 71 4.41 9.11 -2.41
N GLU A 72 4.06 10.26 -2.98
CA GLU A 72 2.84 10.41 -3.78
C GLU A 72 2.85 9.48 -4.99
N SER A 73 3.98 9.42 -5.68
CA SER A 73 4.14 8.56 -6.86
C SER A 73 4.08 7.09 -6.46
N LEU A 74 4.74 6.74 -5.37
CA LEU A 74 4.73 5.38 -4.84
C LEU A 74 3.32 4.95 -4.44
N ALA A 75 2.59 5.82 -3.75
CA ALA A 75 1.23 5.51 -3.31
C ALA A 75 0.30 5.28 -4.50
N GLU A 76 0.41 6.11 -5.54
CA GLU A 76 -0.39 5.92 -6.75
C GLU A 76 -0.06 4.59 -7.43
N PHE A 77 1.21 4.23 -7.47
CA PHE A 77 1.64 2.95 -8.02
C PHE A 77 1.01 1.78 -7.26
N VAL A 78 1.02 1.82 -5.93
CA VAL A 78 0.42 0.76 -5.10
C VAL A 78 -1.08 0.68 -5.34
N ALA A 79 -1.76 1.83 -5.39
CA ALA A 79 -3.21 1.87 -5.64
C ALA A 79 -3.54 1.22 -6.98
N GLN A 80 -2.81 1.56 -8.03
CA GLN A 80 -3.04 0.99 -9.35
C GLN A 80 -2.74 -0.51 -9.39
N LEU A 81 -1.69 -0.95 -8.70
CA LEU A 81 -1.34 -2.35 -8.58
C LEU A 81 -2.50 -3.15 -7.96
N VAL A 82 -3.10 -2.62 -6.90
CA VAL A 82 -4.24 -3.26 -6.25
C VAL A 82 -5.44 -3.34 -7.19
N PHE A 83 -5.76 -2.24 -7.87
CA PHE A 83 -6.88 -2.24 -8.81
C PHE A 83 -6.67 -3.19 -10.00
N GLU A 84 -5.44 -3.37 -10.44
CA GLU A 84 -5.14 -4.30 -11.54
C GLU A 84 -5.33 -5.76 -11.17
N HIS A 85 -5.09 -6.12 -9.91
CA HIS A 85 -5.04 -7.51 -9.47
C HIS A 85 -6.24 -7.94 -8.62
N TYR A 86 -7.03 -7.00 -8.10
CA TYR A 86 -8.10 -7.31 -7.16
C TYR A 86 -9.38 -6.54 -7.51
N PRO A 87 -10.54 -7.16 -7.29
CA PRO A 87 -11.82 -6.56 -7.68
C PRO A 87 -12.38 -5.59 -6.62
N THR A 88 -11.54 -4.74 -6.05
CA THR A 88 -12.01 -3.75 -5.09
C THR A 88 -12.53 -2.51 -5.81
N PRO A 89 -13.68 -1.94 -5.40
CA PRO A 89 -14.17 -0.70 -5.99
C PRO A 89 -13.51 0.55 -5.42
N GLN A 90 -12.88 0.45 -4.25
CA GLN A 90 -12.39 1.61 -3.54
C GLN A 90 -11.33 1.19 -2.54
N LEU A 91 -10.30 2.02 -2.39
CA LEU A 91 -9.28 1.80 -1.39
C LEU A 91 -8.82 3.10 -0.76
N ARG A 92 -8.26 2.98 0.44
CA ARG A 92 -7.52 4.04 1.13
C ARG A 92 -6.15 3.50 1.46
N LEU A 93 -5.11 4.29 1.18
CA LEU A 93 -3.73 3.91 1.43
C LEU A 93 -3.01 5.03 2.16
N ARG A 94 -2.33 4.67 3.23
CA ARG A 94 -1.50 5.56 4.01
C ARG A 94 -0.08 5.02 3.97
N VAL A 95 0.85 5.84 3.52
CA VAL A 95 2.27 5.47 3.43
C VAL A 95 3.06 6.41 4.30
N SER A 96 3.86 5.88 5.21
CA SER A 96 4.61 6.70 6.16
C SER A 96 6.04 6.23 6.34
N LYS A 97 6.88 7.18 6.72
CA LYS A 97 8.27 6.98 7.16
C LYS A 97 8.35 7.38 8.62
N ALA A 98 8.97 6.54 9.44
CA ALA A 98 9.19 6.85 10.85
C ALA A 98 10.55 7.50 11.05
N GLY A 99 10.62 8.47 11.94
CA GLY A 99 11.88 9.01 12.45
C GLY A 99 12.71 9.82 11.46
N VAL A 100 12.12 10.36 10.39
CA VAL A 100 12.88 11.15 9.40
C VAL A 100 12.94 12.64 9.74
N LEU A 101 12.06 13.13 10.62
CA LEU A 101 12.03 14.52 11.02
C LEU A 101 12.11 14.65 12.55
N PRO A 102 12.86 15.64 13.08
CA PRO A 102 12.88 15.89 14.52
C PRO A 102 11.48 16.22 15.03
N ASP A 103 11.13 15.65 16.18
CA ASP A 103 9.86 15.91 16.87
C ASP A 103 8.61 15.54 16.08
N VAL A 104 8.75 14.77 15.00
CA VAL A 104 7.64 14.20 14.24
C VAL A 104 7.77 12.69 14.26
N ARG A 105 6.79 12.01 14.84
CA ARG A 105 6.84 10.56 14.96
C ARG A 105 6.88 9.88 13.60
N GLU A 106 6.07 10.36 12.68
CA GLU A 106 6.02 9.83 11.33
C GLU A 106 5.60 10.92 10.36
N VAL A 107 6.02 10.80 9.12
CA VAL A 107 5.61 11.68 8.04
C VAL A 107 5.21 10.80 6.87
N GLY A 108 4.18 11.20 6.15
CA GLY A 108 3.73 10.41 5.02
C GLY A 108 2.59 11.06 4.29
N ILE A 109 1.91 10.27 3.48
CA ILE A 109 0.74 10.70 2.73
C ILE A 109 -0.38 9.70 2.87
N GLU A 110 -1.59 10.16 2.64
CA GLU A 110 -2.77 9.32 2.60
C GLU A 110 -3.53 9.65 1.33
N ILE A 111 -3.91 8.61 0.60
CA ILE A 111 -4.71 8.77 -0.61
C ILE A 111 -5.95 7.89 -0.52
N GLU A 112 -6.99 8.31 -1.24
CA GLU A 112 -8.22 7.56 -1.38
C GLU A 112 -8.51 7.50 -2.87
N ARG A 113 -8.79 6.30 -3.38
CA ARG A 113 -8.99 6.09 -4.82
C ARG A 113 -10.19 5.20 -5.07
N TYR A 114 -10.86 5.49 -6.18
CA TYR A 114 -12.03 4.74 -6.63
C TYR A 114 -11.70 4.14 -7.99
N ARG A 115 -12.26 2.97 -8.25
CA ARG A 115 -12.11 2.32 -9.54
C ARG A 115 -12.85 3.14 -10.60
N ALA A 116 -12.16 3.42 -11.68
CA ALA A 116 -12.73 4.15 -12.82
C ALA A 116 -13.72 3.27 -13.59
#